data_cb5c1df14b958d645c74f884fd09c28b
#
_entry.id   cb5c1df14b958d645c74f884fd09c28b
#
_cell.length_a   1.000
_cell.length_b   1.000
_cell.length_c   1.000
_cell.angle_alpha   90.00
_cell.angle_beta   90.00
_cell.angle_gamma   90.00
#
_symmetry.space_group_name_H-M   'P 1'
#
loop_
_entity.id
_entity.type
_entity.pdbx_description
1 polymer ?
#
loop_
_entity_poly.entity_id
_entity_poly.type
_entity_poly.pdbx_seq_one_letter_code
_entity_poly.pdbx_strand_id
1 'polypeptide(L)'
;ELGFDAAKEGNQQPMNVLAAVPHSSSIKALAMLGMGSQNITIIPTIDVSREAIDVTALEEQIKLFNGSPFLLISSGGTVNTVDYDDMQAISELKKKYKFWWHIDAAFGGFAILSEQHKHLLKGWEFADSITIDGHKWLNVPYESAFFFTRKEHASIQIETFQNSNAPYLGDPLENFNFLNFLPENSRRFKALATWFTLKSYGKEGYQEIVLRNINLA
;
A
#
# COMPACT_ATOMS: atom_id res chain seq x y z
N GLU A 1 17.86 2.03 -1.50
CA GLU A 1 19.27 2.00 -1.02
C GLU A 1 19.40 1.88 0.50
N LEU A 2 18.31 1.66 1.25
CA LEU A 2 18.35 1.45 2.70
C LEU A 2 18.11 -0.02 3.06
N GLY A 3 18.73 -0.91 2.30
CA GLY A 3 18.62 -2.34 2.51
C GLY A 3 19.38 -2.87 3.72
N PHE A 4 19.85 -4.08 3.63
CA PHE A 4 20.54 -4.82 4.70
C PHE A 4 21.70 -4.08 5.38
N ASP A 5 22.37 -3.19 4.67
CA ASP A 5 23.51 -2.47 5.21
C ASP A 5 23.12 -1.39 6.22
N ALA A 6 21.90 -0.85 6.13
CA ALA A 6 21.40 0.08 7.13
C ALA A 6 21.31 -0.55 8.54
N ALA A 7 21.09 -1.86 8.64
CA ALA A 7 21.11 -2.58 9.91
C ALA A 7 22.52 -2.79 10.48
N LYS A 8 23.55 -2.89 9.61
CA LYS A 8 24.95 -3.02 10.02
C LYS A 8 25.60 -1.69 10.35
N GLU A 9 25.31 -0.67 9.56
CA GLU A 9 25.93 0.64 9.65
C GLU A 9 25.22 1.56 10.65
N GLY A 10 24.06 1.14 11.15
CA GLY A 10 23.19 1.94 12.00
C GLY A 10 22.54 3.06 11.18
N ASN A 11 21.23 3.01 11.04
CA ASN A 11 20.50 4.11 10.44
C ASN A 11 20.58 5.30 11.39
N GLN A 12 21.47 6.25 11.12
CA GLN A 12 21.70 7.41 11.97
C GLN A 12 20.53 8.40 11.95
N GLN A 13 19.60 8.24 10.99
CA GLN A 13 18.38 9.03 10.92
C GLN A 13 17.17 8.11 10.76
N PRO A 14 16.19 8.15 11.67
CA PRO A 14 14.95 7.40 11.51
C PRO A 14 14.24 7.88 10.25
N MET A 15 13.71 6.93 9.46
CA MET A 15 12.83 7.27 8.34
C MET A 15 11.54 7.85 8.90
N ASN A 16 11.19 9.06 8.49
CA ASN A 16 9.91 9.66 8.85
C ASN A 16 8.75 8.95 8.17
N VAL A 17 7.67 8.74 8.90
CA VAL A 17 6.43 8.16 8.36
C VAL A 17 5.29 9.14 8.63
N LEU A 18 4.51 9.44 7.59
CA LEU A 18 3.34 10.31 7.67
C LEU A 18 2.07 9.51 7.40
N ALA A 19 1.03 9.77 8.16
CA ALA A 19 -0.32 9.27 7.92
C ALA A 19 -1.34 10.14 8.66
N ALA A 20 -2.62 10.14 8.25
CA ALA A 20 -3.68 10.80 9.03
C ALA A 20 -4.31 9.82 10.03
N VAL A 21 -4.99 8.79 9.55
CA VAL A 21 -5.64 7.76 10.37
C VAL A 21 -5.12 6.37 9.95
N PRO A 22 -3.86 6.02 10.30
CA PRO A 22 -3.29 4.74 9.90
C PRO A 22 -4.01 3.58 10.57
N HIS A 23 -4.28 2.53 9.80
CA HIS A 23 -4.80 1.29 10.37
C HIS A 23 -3.78 0.69 11.36
N SER A 24 -4.26 0.02 12.40
CA SER A 24 -3.42 -0.60 13.44
C SER A 24 -2.36 -1.57 12.88
N SER A 25 -2.64 -2.21 11.73
CA SER A 25 -1.68 -3.08 11.05
C SER A 25 -0.44 -2.32 10.55
N SER A 26 -0.59 -1.09 10.10
CA SER A 26 0.54 -0.24 9.66
C SER A 26 1.44 0.10 10.84
N ILE A 27 0.86 0.45 11.99
CA ILE A 27 1.60 0.70 13.25
C ILE A 27 2.34 -0.56 13.68
N LYS A 28 1.67 -1.71 13.64
CA LYS A 28 2.27 -3.00 13.96
C LYS A 28 3.41 -3.36 13.01
N ALA A 29 3.25 -3.13 11.71
CA ALA A 29 4.28 -3.38 10.72
C ALA A 29 5.54 -2.56 10.99
N LEU A 30 5.41 -1.26 11.30
CA LEU A 30 6.54 -0.40 11.66
C LEU A 30 7.27 -0.92 12.91
N ALA A 31 6.53 -1.38 13.93
CA ALA A 31 7.13 -1.98 15.11
C ALA A 31 7.90 -3.26 14.77
N MET A 32 7.33 -4.15 13.95
CA MET A 32 7.96 -5.40 13.53
C MET A 32 9.21 -5.18 12.67
N LEU A 33 9.23 -4.11 11.87
CA LEU A 33 10.38 -3.72 11.05
C LEU A 33 11.48 -2.99 11.85
N GLY A 34 11.29 -2.82 13.15
CA GLY A 34 12.26 -2.11 13.99
C GLY A 34 12.26 -0.58 13.81
N MET A 35 11.28 -0.05 13.08
CA MET A 35 11.12 1.40 12.89
C MET A 35 10.46 2.08 14.10
N GLY A 36 9.77 1.30 14.94
CA GLY A 36 9.06 1.78 16.13
C GLY A 36 7.61 2.16 15.86
N SER A 37 6.71 1.75 16.77
CA SER A 37 5.26 2.05 16.68
C SER A 37 4.93 3.53 16.88
N GLN A 38 5.84 4.31 17.46
CA GLN A 38 5.69 5.75 17.68
C GLN A 38 6.27 6.60 16.54
N ASN A 39 6.87 5.98 15.53
CA ASN A 39 7.52 6.68 14.43
C ASN A 39 6.54 7.02 13.31
N ILE A 40 5.37 7.55 13.68
CA ILE A 40 4.38 8.09 12.73
C ILE A 40 4.05 9.51 13.16
N THR A 41 4.27 10.46 12.27
CA THR A 41 3.76 11.82 12.43
C THR A 41 2.33 11.84 11.89
N ILE A 42 1.38 12.10 12.77
CA ILE A 42 -0.02 12.19 12.43
C ILE A 42 -0.33 13.55 11.80
N ILE A 43 -0.83 13.51 10.58
CA ILE A 43 -1.30 14.70 9.85
C ILE A 43 -2.78 14.92 10.20
N PRO A 44 -3.21 16.17 10.40
CA PRO A 44 -4.63 16.47 10.60
C PRO A 44 -5.50 15.93 9.48
N THR A 45 -6.74 15.63 9.82
CA THR A 45 -7.80 15.31 8.86
C THR A 45 -8.49 16.59 8.39
N ILE A 46 -9.18 16.53 7.25
CA ILE A 46 -9.89 17.67 6.66
C ILE A 46 -10.97 18.26 7.57
N ASP A 47 -11.51 17.42 8.46
CA ASP A 47 -12.53 17.77 9.43
C ASP A 47 -12.52 16.75 10.59
N VAL A 48 -13.01 17.12 11.76
CA VAL A 48 -13.08 16.25 12.96
C VAL A 48 -14.02 15.04 12.79
N SER A 49 -14.96 15.12 11.86
CA SER A 49 -15.90 14.03 11.53
C SER A 49 -15.40 13.13 10.39
N ARG A 50 -14.26 13.46 9.79
CA ARG A 50 -13.70 12.78 8.63
C ARG A 50 -12.35 12.18 8.95
N GLU A 51 -12.01 11.10 8.26
CA GLU A 51 -10.73 10.40 8.41
C GLU A 51 -9.76 10.67 7.23
N ALA A 52 -10.20 11.43 6.23
CA ALA A 52 -9.36 11.82 5.09
C ALA A 52 -8.32 12.88 5.49
N ILE A 53 -7.12 12.72 4.96
CA ILE A 53 -5.97 13.60 5.25
C ILE A 53 -6.20 15.03 4.74
N ASP A 54 -5.82 16.03 5.53
CA ASP A 54 -5.70 17.41 5.05
C ASP A 54 -4.41 17.55 4.22
N VAL A 55 -4.57 17.66 2.91
CA VAL A 55 -3.44 17.75 1.97
C VAL A 55 -2.64 19.04 2.16
N THR A 56 -3.26 20.12 2.63
CA THR A 56 -2.56 21.38 2.94
C THR A 56 -1.63 21.18 4.12
N ALA A 57 -2.13 20.61 5.21
CA ALA A 57 -1.33 20.29 6.40
C ALA A 57 -0.24 19.25 6.04
N LEU A 58 -0.52 18.30 5.17
CA LEU A 58 0.48 17.35 4.65
C LEU A 58 1.62 18.10 3.93
N GLU A 59 1.31 19.03 3.01
CA GLU A 59 2.34 19.78 2.30
C GLU A 59 3.18 20.65 3.24
N GLU A 60 2.58 21.24 4.27
CA GLU A 60 3.31 22.00 5.30
C GLU A 60 4.29 21.11 6.06
N GLN A 61 3.86 19.91 6.46
CA GLN A 61 4.73 18.95 7.15
C GLN A 61 5.87 18.45 6.26
N ILE A 62 5.62 18.21 4.98
CA ILE A 62 6.64 17.81 4.00
C ILE A 62 7.74 18.88 3.89
N LYS A 63 7.36 20.16 3.87
CA LYS A 63 8.33 21.27 3.82
C LYS A 63 9.27 21.28 5.01
N LEU A 64 8.79 20.89 6.20
CA LEU A 64 9.63 20.83 7.42
C LEU A 64 10.73 19.76 7.33
N PHE A 65 10.56 18.72 6.51
CA PHE A 65 11.57 17.69 6.32
C PHE A 65 12.78 18.16 5.49
N ASN A 66 12.67 19.29 4.82
CA ASN A 66 13.75 19.92 4.06
C ASN A 66 14.48 18.93 3.12
N GLY A 67 13.72 18.11 2.40
CA GLY A 67 14.25 17.13 1.46
C GLY A 67 14.66 15.78 2.06
N SER A 68 14.55 15.58 3.37
CA SER A 68 14.79 14.28 3.99
C SER A 68 13.76 13.25 3.50
N PRO A 69 14.19 11.99 3.25
CA PRO A 69 13.27 10.96 2.78
C PRO A 69 12.21 10.62 3.82
N PHE A 70 11.01 10.32 3.34
CA PHE A 70 9.91 9.88 4.19
C PHE A 70 8.97 8.92 3.44
N LEU A 71 8.15 8.20 4.21
CA LEU A 71 7.08 7.35 3.74
C LEU A 71 5.75 8.03 4.06
N LEU A 72 4.89 8.20 3.07
CA LEU A 72 3.48 8.54 3.27
C LEU A 72 2.63 7.27 3.17
N ILE A 73 1.80 7.03 4.19
CA ILE A 73 0.75 6.01 4.17
C ILE A 73 -0.58 6.74 4.05
N SER A 74 -1.24 6.62 2.91
CA SER A 74 -2.57 7.17 2.66
C SER A 74 -3.62 6.07 2.64
N SER A 75 -4.88 6.44 2.83
CA SER A 75 -6.00 5.52 2.98
C SER A 75 -6.89 5.51 1.73
N GLY A 76 -7.16 4.30 1.22
CA GLY A 76 -8.15 4.04 0.18
C GLY A 76 -9.37 3.33 0.76
N GLY A 77 -10.10 4.00 1.64
CA GLY A 77 -11.24 3.49 2.40
C GLY A 77 -10.89 3.16 3.85
N THR A 78 -11.08 4.11 4.75
CA THR A 78 -10.83 3.97 6.19
C THR A 78 -11.85 3.04 6.87
N VAL A 79 -11.52 2.56 8.06
CA VAL A 79 -12.33 1.53 8.75
C VAL A 79 -13.68 2.04 9.23
N ASN A 80 -13.74 3.28 9.73
CA ASN A 80 -14.94 3.79 10.40
C ASN A 80 -15.85 4.58 9.47
N THR A 81 -15.28 5.53 8.73
CA THR A 81 -16.06 6.45 7.88
C THR A 81 -15.98 6.10 6.39
N VAL A 82 -15.15 5.11 6.03
CA VAL A 82 -14.88 4.71 4.63
C VAL A 82 -14.38 5.90 3.80
N ASP A 83 -13.60 6.79 4.43
CA ASP A 83 -13.02 7.94 3.77
C ASP A 83 -11.82 7.55 2.88
N TYR A 84 -11.67 8.29 1.82
CA TYR A 84 -10.53 8.20 0.90
C TYR A 84 -9.73 9.49 0.99
N ASP A 85 -8.41 9.35 1.06
CA ASP A 85 -7.53 10.50 0.88
C ASP A 85 -7.60 11.02 -0.55
N ASP A 86 -7.41 12.32 -0.76
CA ASP A 86 -7.36 12.90 -2.11
C ASP A 86 -6.08 12.46 -2.83
N MET A 87 -6.14 11.29 -3.46
CA MET A 87 -5.00 10.69 -4.15
C MET A 87 -4.54 11.52 -5.35
N GLN A 88 -5.46 12.29 -5.97
CA GLN A 88 -5.09 13.19 -7.06
C GLN A 88 -4.24 14.35 -6.53
N ALA A 89 -4.66 14.99 -5.45
CA ALA A 89 -3.88 16.06 -4.82
C ALA A 89 -2.53 15.54 -4.29
N ILE A 90 -2.49 14.35 -3.67
CA ILE A 90 -1.24 13.72 -3.22
C ILE A 90 -0.32 13.42 -4.42
N SER A 91 -0.86 12.98 -5.56
CA SER A 91 -0.07 12.76 -6.77
C SER A 91 0.59 14.05 -7.29
N GLU A 92 -0.04 15.20 -7.14
CA GLU A 92 0.56 16.50 -7.47
C GLU A 92 1.70 16.87 -6.49
N LEU A 93 1.56 16.53 -5.19
CA LEU A 93 2.66 16.68 -4.24
C LEU A 93 3.86 15.78 -4.60
N LYS A 94 3.61 14.55 -5.06
CA LYS A 94 4.66 13.63 -5.48
C LYS A 94 5.47 14.13 -6.68
N LYS A 95 4.91 14.98 -7.53
CA LYS A 95 5.65 15.66 -8.61
C LYS A 95 6.61 16.74 -8.10
N LYS A 96 6.28 17.33 -6.94
CA LYS A 96 7.09 18.41 -6.33
C LYS A 96 8.12 17.88 -5.34
N TYR A 97 7.77 16.79 -4.62
CA TYR A 97 8.56 16.26 -3.52
C TYR A 97 8.89 14.80 -3.74
N LYS A 98 10.07 14.37 -3.31
CA LYS A 98 10.52 12.98 -3.42
C LYS A 98 10.20 12.21 -2.14
N PHE A 99 9.27 11.25 -2.18
CA PHE A 99 8.90 10.38 -1.08
C PHE A 99 8.37 9.04 -1.59
N TRP A 100 8.36 8.02 -0.73
CA TRP A 100 7.64 6.79 -1.02
C TRP A 100 6.18 6.97 -0.62
N TRP A 101 5.29 6.73 -1.57
CA TRP A 101 3.85 6.79 -1.33
C TRP A 101 3.25 5.39 -1.34
N HIS A 102 2.77 4.93 -0.18
CA HIS A 102 2.00 3.69 -0.01
C HIS A 102 0.53 4.02 0.18
N ILE A 103 -0.35 3.27 -0.50
CA ILE A 103 -1.80 3.35 -0.30
C ILE A 103 -2.27 2.08 0.39
N ASP A 104 -2.82 2.22 1.57
CA ASP A 104 -3.63 1.18 2.21
C ASP A 104 -5.05 1.23 1.65
N ALA A 105 -5.31 0.45 0.63
CA ALA A 105 -6.61 0.28 0.00
C ALA A 105 -7.22 -1.09 0.33
N ALA A 106 -6.83 -1.66 1.48
CA ALA A 106 -7.23 -2.99 1.91
C ALA A 106 -8.74 -3.20 1.84
N PHE A 107 -9.51 -2.18 2.19
CA PHE A 107 -10.96 -2.18 2.10
C PHE A 107 -11.47 -1.60 0.78
N GLY A 108 -11.13 -0.35 0.47
CA GLY A 108 -11.79 0.43 -0.58
C GLY A 108 -11.23 0.27 -1.99
N GLY A 109 -10.15 -0.50 -2.21
CA GLY A 109 -9.52 -0.62 -3.53
C GLY A 109 -10.46 -1.11 -4.63
N PHE A 110 -11.46 -1.93 -4.29
CA PHE A 110 -12.44 -2.43 -5.26
C PHE A 110 -13.53 -1.42 -5.66
N ALA A 111 -13.58 -0.23 -5.05
CA ALA A 111 -14.42 0.86 -5.53
C ALA A 111 -14.09 1.26 -6.98
N ILE A 112 -12.89 0.93 -7.45
CA ILE A 112 -12.47 1.09 -8.86
C ILE A 112 -13.40 0.37 -9.85
N LEU A 113 -14.11 -0.65 -9.43
CA LEU A 113 -15.06 -1.39 -10.25
C LEU A 113 -16.40 -0.67 -10.42
N SER A 114 -16.70 0.34 -9.59
CA SER A 114 -17.91 1.14 -9.67
C SER A 114 -17.67 2.39 -10.50
N GLU A 115 -18.36 2.53 -11.62
CA GLU A 115 -18.31 3.75 -12.46
C GLU A 115 -18.63 5.02 -11.65
N GLN A 116 -19.52 4.90 -10.67
CA GLN A 116 -19.96 5.99 -9.82
C GLN A 116 -18.91 6.37 -8.76
N HIS A 117 -18.10 5.40 -8.28
CA HIS A 117 -17.18 5.59 -7.15
C HIS A 117 -15.69 5.49 -7.52
N LYS A 118 -15.35 5.06 -8.74
CA LYS A 118 -13.95 4.95 -9.18
C LYS A 118 -13.16 6.26 -9.09
N HIS A 119 -13.86 7.41 -9.09
CA HIS A 119 -13.23 8.71 -8.95
C HIS A 119 -12.53 8.89 -7.60
N LEU A 120 -12.93 8.16 -6.56
CA LEU A 120 -12.31 8.17 -5.22
C LEU A 120 -10.86 7.65 -5.24
N LEU A 121 -10.50 6.86 -6.25
CA LEU A 121 -9.16 6.30 -6.42
C LEU A 121 -8.35 7.01 -7.53
N LYS A 122 -8.85 8.15 -8.04
CA LYS A 122 -8.16 8.89 -9.09
C LYS A 122 -6.81 9.38 -8.60
N GLY A 123 -5.73 9.05 -9.32
CA GLY A 123 -4.36 9.40 -8.94
C GLY A 123 -3.61 8.28 -8.22
N TRP A 124 -4.27 7.19 -7.79
CA TRP A 124 -3.63 6.08 -7.10
C TRP A 124 -2.57 5.36 -7.94
N GLU A 125 -2.67 5.41 -9.26
CA GLU A 125 -1.70 4.86 -10.20
C GLU A 125 -0.29 5.48 -10.10
N PHE A 126 -0.18 6.61 -9.41
CA PHE A 126 1.10 7.28 -9.15
C PHE A 126 1.75 6.84 -7.83
N ALA A 127 1.08 6.03 -7.03
CA ALA A 127 1.66 5.48 -5.79
C ALA A 127 2.81 4.51 -6.11
N ASP A 128 3.76 4.40 -5.20
CA ASP A 128 4.87 3.46 -5.31
C ASP A 128 4.44 2.04 -4.94
N SER A 129 3.52 1.92 -4.00
CA SER A 129 2.95 0.64 -3.60
C SER A 129 1.50 0.78 -3.12
N ILE A 130 0.72 -0.29 -3.30
CA ILE A 130 -0.69 -0.38 -2.90
C ILE A 130 -0.93 -1.75 -2.30
N THR A 131 -1.70 -1.81 -1.20
CA THR A 131 -2.24 -3.06 -0.65
C THR A 131 -3.75 -3.11 -0.81
N ILE A 132 -4.27 -4.29 -1.17
CA ILE A 132 -5.71 -4.54 -1.29
C ILE A 132 -6.00 -5.94 -0.72
N ASP A 133 -7.06 -6.08 0.09
CA ASP A 133 -7.41 -7.36 0.68
C ASP A 133 -8.47 -8.09 -0.15
N GLY A 134 -8.13 -9.27 -0.64
CA GLY A 134 -9.08 -10.17 -1.29
C GLY A 134 -10.06 -10.80 -0.31
N HIS A 135 -9.64 -11.02 0.95
CA HIS A 135 -10.49 -11.58 2.00
C HIS A 135 -11.50 -10.59 2.60
N LYS A 136 -11.52 -9.35 2.11
CA LYS A 136 -12.55 -8.35 2.42
C LYS A 136 -13.59 -8.34 1.31
N TRP A 137 -13.51 -7.45 0.37
CA TRP A 137 -14.58 -7.22 -0.61
C TRP A 137 -14.70 -8.27 -1.71
N LEU A 138 -13.61 -8.98 -2.05
CA LEU A 138 -13.72 -10.14 -2.96
C LEU A 138 -14.33 -11.38 -2.31
N ASN A 139 -14.58 -11.34 -1.00
CA ASN A 139 -15.16 -12.46 -0.26
C ASN A 139 -14.39 -13.77 -0.38
N VAL A 140 -13.07 -13.68 -0.54
CA VAL A 140 -12.18 -14.84 -0.54
C VAL A 140 -11.88 -15.23 0.91
N PRO A 141 -11.78 -16.52 1.24
CA PRO A 141 -11.39 -16.95 2.59
C PRO A 141 -10.05 -16.36 3.05
N TYR A 142 -9.94 -16.10 4.36
CA TYR A 142 -8.67 -15.72 5.00
C TYR A 142 -7.63 -16.81 4.76
N GLU A 143 -6.42 -16.45 4.44
CA GLU A 143 -5.87 -15.11 4.20
C GLU A 143 -5.73 -14.86 2.70
N SER A 144 -6.11 -13.71 2.21
CA SER A 144 -5.91 -13.29 0.83
C SER A 144 -5.72 -11.78 0.78
N ALA A 145 -4.56 -11.34 0.34
CA ALA A 145 -4.23 -9.94 0.13
C ALA A 145 -3.31 -9.79 -1.07
N PHE A 146 -3.35 -8.63 -1.69
CA PHE A 146 -2.51 -8.27 -2.81
C PHE A 146 -1.57 -7.14 -2.40
N PHE A 147 -0.34 -7.22 -2.85
CA PHE A 147 0.64 -6.15 -2.77
C PHE A 147 1.11 -5.80 -4.17
N PHE A 148 0.93 -4.57 -4.55
CA PHE A 148 1.34 -4.04 -5.85
C PHE A 148 2.46 -3.02 -5.65
N THR A 149 3.47 -3.09 -6.50
CA THR A 149 4.53 -2.09 -6.62
C THR A 149 4.68 -1.68 -8.07
N ARG A 150 5.21 -0.49 -8.31
CA ARG A 150 5.58 -0.07 -9.67
C ARG A 150 6.73 -0.91 -10.19
N LYS A 151 6.72 -1.21 -11.49
CA LYS A 151 7.77 -2.01 -12.13
C LYS A 151 9.17 -1.43 -11.95
N GLU A 152 9.29 -0.12 -11.88
CA GLU A 152 10.55 0.57 -11.66
C GLU A 152 11.19 0.27 -10.29
N HIS A 153 10.43 -0.26 -9.34
CA HIS A 153 10.90 -0.67 -8.02
C HIS A 153 11.25 -2.16 -7.93
N ALA A 154 11.17 -2.90 -9.04
CA ALA A 154 11.40 -4.35 -9.02
C ALA A 154 12.82 -4.72 -8.54
N SER A 155 13.84 -3.97 -8.93
CA SER A 155 15.22 -4.19 -8.47
C SER A 155 15.35 -4.04 -6.95
N ILE A 156 14.77 -2.98 -6.38
CA ILE A 156 14.77 -2.75 -4.92
C ILE A 156 14.06 -3.89 -4.19
N GLN A 157 12.94 -4.35 -4.74
CA GLN A 157 12.16 -5.45 -4.16
C GLN A 157 12.96 -6.76 -4.19
N ILE A 158 13.62 -7.07 -5.30
CA ILE A 158 14.51 -8.23 -5.44
C ILE A 158 15.68 -8.13 -4.46
N GLU A 159 16.39 -7.01 -4.42
CA GLU A 159 17.49 -6.79 -3.47
C GLU A 159 17.09 -6.99 -2.01
N THR A 160 15.84 -6.68 -1.69
CA THR A 160 15.29 -6.82 -0.33
C THR A 160 14.95 -8.27 0.02
N PHE A 161 14.37 -9.02 -0.91
CA PHE A 161 13.74 -10.31 -0.61
C PHE A 161 14.45 -11.51 -1.22
N GLN A 162 15.33 -11.34 -2.21
CA GLN A 162 15.99 -12.47 -2.84
C GLN A 162 16.82 -13.27 -1.83
N ASN A 163 16.76 -14.57 -1.93
CA ASN A 163 17.72 -15.43 -1.26
C ASN A 163 19.11 -15.24 -1.87
N SER A 164 20.14 -15.18 -1.04
CA SER A 164 21.51 -14.99 -1.49
C SER A 164 21.83 -15.95 -2.65
N ASN A 165 22.15 -15.36 -3.79
CA ASN A 165 22.80 -15.92 -4.98
C ASN A 165 22.87 -17.45 -5.05
N ALA A 166 21.73 -18.10 -5.29
CA ALA A 166 21.74 -19.48 -5.73
C ALA A 166 21.92 -19.49 -7.26
N PRO A 167 23.11 -19.83 -7.80
CA PRO A 167 23.41 -19.69 -9.23
C PRO A 167 22.46 -20.45 -10.15
N TYR A 168 21.73 -21.43 -9.62
CA TYR A 168 20.76 -22.23 -10.35
C TYR A 168 19.40 -21.53 -10.56
N LEU A 169 19.14 -20.40 -9.90
CA LEU A 169 17.86 -19.67 -10.03
C LEU A 169 17.86 -18.67 -11.22
N GLY A 170 19.04 -18.38 -11.81
CA GLY A 170 19.15 -17.42 -12.90
C GLY A 170 18.94 -15.96 -12.48
N ASP A 171 18.81 -15.07 -13.46
CA ASP A 171 18.50 -13.66 -13.20
C ASP A 171 17.02 -13.50 -12.76
N PRO A 172 16.76 -12.96 -11.55
CA PRO A 172 15.39 -12.75 -11.05
C PRO A 172 14.55 -11.78 -11.90
N LEU A 173 15.16 -10.90 -12.66
CA LEU A 173 14.47 -9.97 -13.56
C LEU A 173 14.01 -10.66 -14.85
N GLU A 174 14.79 -11.65 -15.33
CA GLU A 174 14.46 -12.45 -16.50
C GLU A 174 13.54 -13.62 -16.17
N ASN A 175 13.75 -14.24 -14.99
CA ASN A 175 13.02 -15.40 -14.51
C ASN A 175 12.17 -15.02 -13.30
N PHE A 176 10.97 -14.45 -13.56
CA PHE A 176 10.07 -14.04 -12.48
C PHE A 176 9.72 -15.21 -11.57
N ASN A 177 10.05 -15.06 -10.28
CA ASN A 177 9.66 -15.98 -9.24
C ASN A 177 9.26 -15.18 -8.00
N PHE A 178 8.07 -15.43 -7.46
CA PHE A 178 7.56 -14.77 -6.26
C PHE A 178 8.49 -14.88 -5.04
N LEU A 179 9.34 -15.90 -4.99
CA LEU A 179 10.37 -16.06 -3.98
C LEU A 179 11.24 -14.80 -3.80
N ASN A 180 11.52 -14.11 -4.89
CA ASN A 180 12.39 -12.94 -4.93
C ASN A 180 11.65 -11.62 -4.68
N PHE A 181 10.33 -11.65 -4.50
CA PHE A 181 9.49 -10.45 -4.38
C PHE A 181 8.71 -10.37 -3.07
N LEU A 182 8.83 -11.37 -2.20
CA LEU A 182 8.05 -11.50 -0.98
C LEU A 182 8.92 -12.05 0.16
N PRO A 183 8.57 -11.78 1.44
CA PRO A 183 9.38 -12.20 2.57
C PRO A 183 9.37 -13.71 2.82
N GLU A 184 8.37 -14.45 2.31
CA GLU A 184 8.26 -15.89 2.54
C GLU A 184 8.88 -16.70 1.41
N ASN A 185 9.67 -17.71 1.72
CA ASN A 185 10.19 -18.65 0.73
C ASN A 185 9.11 -19.65 0.29
N SER A 186 8.62 -20.43 1.23
CA SER A 186 7.58 -21.43 0.98
C SER A 186 6.31 -21.05 1.71
N ARG A 187 5.19 -21.14 1.02
CA ARG A 187 3.88 -20.84 1.57
C ARG A 187 2.80 -21.69 0.92
N ARG A 188 1.68 -21.84 1.60
CA ARG A 188 0.52 -22.54 1.02
C ARG A 188 0.01 -21.83 -0.22
N PHE A 189 -0.65 -22.56 -1.11
CA PHE A 189 -1.20 -22.06 -2.37
C PHE A 189 -2.49 -21.22 -2.16
N LYS A 190 -2.38 -20.14 -1.37
CA LYS A 190 -3.51 -19.26 -1.02
C LYS A 190 -4.09 -18.49 -2.22
N ALA A 191 -3.29 -18.25 -3.25
CA ALA A 191 -3.75 -17.60 -4.48
C ALA A 191 -4.79 -18.42 -5.26
N LEU A 192 -4.89 -19.73 -5.03
CA LEU A 192 -5.82 -20.60 -5.74
C LEU A 192 -7.28 -20.21 -5.50
N ALA A 193 -7.67 -19.95 -4.26
CA ALA A 193 -9.04 -19.51 -3.93
C ALA A 193 -9.40 -18.20 -4.64
N THR A 194 -8.47 -17.25 -4.62
CA THR A 194 -8.61 -15.97 -5.33
C THR A 194 -8.76 -16.16 -6.83
N TRP A 195 -7.91 -17.01 -7.41
CA TRP A 195 -7.97 -17.31 -8.84
C TRP A 195 -9.32 -17.93 -9.24
N PHE A 196 -9.83 -18.90 -8.47
CA PHE A 196 -11.13 -19.53 -8.74
C PHE A 196 -12.28 -18.52 -8.67
N THR A 197 -12.30 -17.66 -7.66
CA THR A 197 -13.38 -16.67 -7.54
C THR A 197 -13.33 -15.64 -8.66
N LEU A 198 -12.13 -15.14 -9.00
CA LEU A 198 -11.96 -14.22 -10.14
C LEU A 198 -12.38 -14.85 -11.47
N LYS A 199 -12.06 -16.13 -11.68
CA LYS A 199 -12.46 -16.87 -12.91
C LYS A 199 -13.96 -17.16 -12.93
N SER A 200 -14.58 -17.44 -11.78
CA SER A 200 -16.00 -17.79 -11.68
C SER A 200 -16.91 -16.57 -11.85
N TYR A 201 -16.60 -15.46 -11.18
CA TYR A 201 -17.44 -14.27 -11.21
C TYR A 201 -17.07 -13.30 -12.34
N GLY A 202 -15.80 -13.27 -12.73
CA GLY A 202 -15.28 -12.32 -13.71
C GLY A 202 -15.42 -10.86 -13.26
N LYS A 203 -15.09 -9.94 -14.15
CA LYS A 203 -15.18 -8.50 -13.85
C LYS A 203 -16.62 -8.06 -13.57
N GLU A 204 -17.57 -8.51 -14.37
CA GLU A 204 -18.97 -8.12 -14.27
C GLU A 204 -19.62 -8.60 -12.97
N GLY A 205 -19.36 -9.86 -12.56
CA GLY A 205 -19.86 -10.38 -11.30
C GLY A 205 -19.31 -9.62 -10.10
N TYR A 206 -18.03 -9.24 -10.11
CA TYR A 206 -17.47 -8.40 -9.04
C TYR A 206 -17.98 -6.96 -9.07
N GLN A 207 -18.23 -6.39 -10.22
CA GLN A 207 -18.92 -5.10 -10.33
C GLN A 207 -20.30 -5.14 -9.67
N GLU A 208 -21.07 -6.18 -9.95
CA GLU A 208 -22.39 -6.38 -9.32
C GLU A 208 -22.29 -6.51 -7.79
N ILE A 209 -21.35 -7.32 -7.28
CA ILE A 209 -21.13 -7.48 -5.84
C ILE A 209 -20.79 -6.15 -5.18
N VAL A 210 -19.85 -5.40 -5.76
CA VAL A 210 -19.41 -4.10 -5.23
C VAL A 210 -20.57 -3.10 -5.22
N LEU A 211 -21.29 -2.95 -6.34
CA LEU A 211 -22.42 -2.03 -6.45
C LEU A 211 -23.55 -2.40 -5.49
N ARG A 212 -23.87 -3.70 -5.38
CA ARG A 212 -24.89 -4.18 -4.45
C ARG A 212 -24.52 -3.84 -2.98
N ASN A 213 -23.28 -4.06 -2.60
CA ASN A 213 -22.83 -3.75 -1.25
C ASN A 213 -22.89 -2.24 -0.95
N ILE A 214 -22.47 -1.40 -1.88
CA ILE A 214 -22.57 0.06 -1.74
C ILE A 214 -24.03 0.51 -1.63
N ASN A 215 -24.93 -0.08 -2.42
CA ASN A 215 -26.34 0.31 -2.42
C ASN A 215 -27.10 -0.17 -1.18
N LEU A 216 -26.57 -1.14 -0.44
CA LEU A 216 -27.16 -1.66 0.80
C LEU A 216 -26.67 -0.94 2.06
N ALA A 217 -25.55 -0.23 1.96
CA ALA A 217 -24.99 0.57 3.06
C ALA A 217 -25.67 1.93 3.18
#